data_a0456022625c44391f0a226fd84e4043
#
_entry.id   a0456022625c44391f0a226fd84e4043
#
_cell.length_a   1.000
_cell.length_b   1.000
_cell.length_c   1.000
_cell.angle_alpha   90.00
_cell.angle_beta   90.00
_cell.angle_gamma   90.00
#
_symmetry.space_group_name_H-M   'P 1'
#
loop_
_entity.id
_entity.type
_entity.pdbx_description
1 polymer ?
#
loop_
_entity_poly.entity_id
_entity_poly.type
_entity_poly.pdbx_seq_one_letter_code
_entity_poly.pdbx_strand_id
1 'polypeptide(L)'
;MKKLIVMGFFALALMMTACSDKPVTAQQLPEPVKSFIQQSFPGKTISYVEKDQDLTGAKYDVILNDGTRVEFDTDNVWDKIECTMASPVPTSLIPEPIVAHVQANFPDAMILKIDKEHYGYEVELANGLELKFNKQGVLTEMDD
;
A
#
# COMPACT_ATOMS: atom_id res chain seq x y z
N MET A 1 44.27 -28.06 -46.27
CA MET A 1 43.61 -26.77 -46.16
C MET A 1 42.47 -26.88 -45.15
N LYS A 2 42.66 -26.40 -43.96
CA LYS A 2 41.60 -26.38 -42.94
C LYS A 2 40.96 -25.04 -42.92
N LYS A 3 39.69 -24.97 -43.30
CA LYS A 3 38.89 -23.76 -43.23
C LYS A 3 38.33 -23.64 -41.80
N LEU A 4 38.85 -22.68 -41.04
CA LEU A 4 38.27 -22.27 -39.74
C LEU A 4 36.98 -21.47 -40.03
N ILE A 5 35.86 -22.06 -39.63
CA ILE A 5 34.57 -21.33 -39.58
C ILE A 5 34.51 -20.65 -38.24
N VAL A 6 34.68 -19.33 -38.21
CA VAL A 6 34.42 -18.52 -37.04
C VAL A 6 32.92 -18.32 -36.97
N MET A 7 32.26 -19.08 -36.10
CA MET A 7 30.87 -18.82 -35.70
C MET A 7 30.84 -17.64 -34.72
N GLY A 8 30.44 -16.49 -35.28
CA GLY A 8 30.13 -15.32 -34.46
C GLY A 8 28.90 -15.57 -33.61
N PHE A 9 29.10 -15.72 -32.31
CA PHE A 9 28.02 -15.68 -31.32
C PHE A 9 27.53 -14.24 -31.22
N PHE A 10 26.42 -13.95 -31.86
CA PHE A 10 25.68 -12.71 -31.66
C PHE A 10 24.88 -12.89 -30.36
N ALA A 11 25.46 -12.46 -29.23
CA ALA A 11 24.75 -12.39 -27.95
C ALA A 11 23.71 -11.27 -28.04
N LEU A 12 22.47 -11.66 -28.36
CA LEU A 12 21.32 -10.77 -28.24
C LEU A 12 21.06 -10.52 -26.75
N ALA A 13 21.61 -9.42 -26.25
CA ALA A 13 21.27 -8.95 -24.90
C ALA A 13 19.79 -8.51 -24.93
N LEU A 14 18.90 -9.40 -24.50
CA LEU A 14 17.55 -9.01 -24.10
C LEU A 14 17.70 -8.06 -22.91
N MET A 15 17.58 -6.77 -23.17
CA MET A 15 17.30 -5.80 -22.12
C MET A 15 15.89 -6.07 -21.61
N MET A 16 15.77 -6.94 -20.63
CA MET A 16 14.59 -6.97 -19.76
C MET A 16 14.62 -5.69 -18.94
N THR A 17 13.82 -4.72 -19.34
CA THR A 17 13.41 -3.64 -18.46
C THR A 17 12.50 -4.28 -17.40
N ALA A 18 13.10 -4.86 -16.38
CA ALA A 18 12.39 -5.27 -15.20
C ALA A 18 11.91 -4.00 -14.49
N CYS A 19 10.60 -3.82 -14.36
CA CYS A 19 10.03 -3.02 -13.28
C CYS A 19 10.64 -3.58 -12.00
N SER A 20 11.47 -2.80 -11.34
CA SER A 20 12.38 -3.31 -10.33
C SER A 20 11.80 -2.99 -8.96
N ASP A 21 10.91 -3.85 -8.47
CA ASP A 21 10.57 -3.92 -7.06
C ASP A 21 11.84 -4.30 -6.30
N LYS A 22 12.41 -3.36 -5.58
CA LYS A 22 13.65 -3.59 -4.83
C LYS A 22 13.37 -3.46 -3.35
N PRO A 23 13.72 -4.49 -2.56
CA PRO A 23 13.73 -4.33 -1.11
C PRO A 23 14.73 -3.23 -0.73
N VAL A 24 14.29 -2.34 0.14
CA VAL A 24 15.10 -1.25 0.68
C VAL A 24 15.06 -1.29 2.20
N THR A 25 16.02 -0.65 2.84
CA THR A 25 16.03 -0.56 4.30
C THR A 25 15.12 0.56 4.79
N ALA A 26 14.63 0.44 6.03
CA ALA A 26 13.80 1.48 6.66
C ALA A 26 14.49 2.85 6.70
N GLN A 27 15.83 2.88 6.80
CA GLN A 27 16.62 4.12 6.79
C GLN A 27 16.58 4.85 5.45
N GLN A 28 16.35 4.12 4.36
CA GLN A 28 16.29 4.67 2.99
C GLN A 28 14.92 5.25 2.64
N LEU A 29 13.93 5.09 3.50
CA LEU A 29 12.61 5.70 3.32
C LEU A 29 12.70 7.23 3.40
N PRO A 30 11.88 7.95 2.59
CA PRO A 30 11.71 9.39 2.73
C PRO A 30 11.24 9.77 4.14
N GLU A 31 11.67 10.92 4.62
CA GLU A 31 11.33 11.41 5.95
C GLU A 31 9.81 11.53 6.20
N PRO A 32 8.99 11.99 5.22
CA PRO A 32 7.53 12.00 5.38
C PRO A 32 6.92 10.62 5.64
N VAL A 33 7.43 9.58 4.96
CA VAL A 33 6.97 8.19 5.15
C VAL A 33 7.31 7.69 6.55
N LYS A 34 8.56 7.89 7.00
CA LYS A 34 8.98 7.51 8.37
C LYS A 34 8.16 8.21 9.44
N SER A 35 7.98 9.52 9.30
CA SER A 35 7.19 10.32 10.24
C SER A 35 5.74 9.86 10.30
N PHE A 36 5.13 9.57 9.16
CA PHE A 36 3.77 9.05 9.12
C PHE A 36 3.64 7.72 9.89
N ILE A 37 4.54 6.77 9.64
CA ILE A 37 4.53 5.47 10.33
C ILE A 37 4.69 5.65 11.84
N GLN A 38 5.62 6.48 12.29
CA GLN A 38 5.86 6.72 13.71
C GLN A 38 4.67 7.38 14.44
N GLN A 39 3.99 8.30 13.77
CA GLN A 39 2.84 9.02 14.33
C GLN A 39 1.56 8.19 14.32
N SER A 40 1.34 7.44 13.25
CA SER A 40 0.10 6.69 13.04
C SER A 40 0.10 5.32 13.69
N PHE A 41 1.27 4.70 13.82
CA PHE A 41 1.47 3.36 14.38
C PHE A 41 2.54 3.37 15.48
N PRO A 42 2.30 4.09 16.59
CA PRO A 42 3.29 4.21 17.67
C PRO A 42 3.63 2.84 18.27
N GLY A 43 4.90 2.61 18.53
CA GLY A 43 5.41 1.35 19.09
C GLY A 43 5.55 0.21 18.08
N LYS A 44 5.18 0.40 16.82
CA LYS A 44 5.42 -0.57 15.76
C LYS A 44 6.76 -0.31 15.07
N THR A 45 7.39 -1.39 14.60
CA THR A 45 8.65 -1.33 13.86
C THR A 45 8.44 -1.77 12.42
N ILE A 46 9.23 -1.21 11.51
CA ILE A 46 9.20 -1.59 10.10
C ILE A 46 9.95 -2.91 9.95
N SER A 47 9.25 -3.92 9.42
CA SER A 47 9.80 -5.25 9.14
C SER A 47 10.34 -5.39 7.73
N TYR A 48 9.65 -4.76 6.77
CA TYR A 48 9.99 -4.88 5.35
C TYR A 48 9.57 -3.61 4.61
N VAL A 49 10.33 -3.24 3.61
CA VAL A 49 10.04 -2.15 2.68
C VAL A 49 10.34 -2.59 1.27
N GLU A 50 9.38 -2.39 0.40
CA GLU A 50 9.54 -2.52 -1.04
C GLU A 50 9.44 -1.15 -1.70
N LYS A 51 10.33 -0.89 -2.65
CA LYS A 51 10.32 0.32 -3.45
C LYS A 51 10.01 -0.06 -4.89
N ASP A 52 8.90 0.41 -5.40
CA ASP A 52 8.59 0.40 -6.83
C ASP A 52 8.95 1.76 -7.43
N GLN A 53 9.73 1.74 -8.48
CA GLN A 53 10.16 2.96 -9.16
C GLN A 53 9.91 2.88 -10.65
N ASP A 54 9.10 3.79 -11.12
CA ASP A 54 8.80 3.99 -12.54
C ASP A 54 9.19 5.42 -13.01
N LEU A 55 8.73 5.80 -14.20
CA LEU A 55 8.98 7.12 -14.79
C LEU A 55 8.25 8.26 -14.05
N THR A 56 7.25 7.94 -13.24
CA THR A 56 6.45 8.93 -12.49
C THR A 56 7.00 9.21 -11.11
N GLY A 57 7.86 8.33 -10.59
CA GLY A 57 8.49 8.47 -9.29
C GLY A 57 8.63 7.15 -8.53
N ALA A 58 8.90 7.25 -7.24
CA ALA A 58 9.02 6.09 -6.36
C ALA A 58 7.78 5.96 -5.48
N LYS A 59 7.23 4.75 -5.41
CA LYS A 59 6.20 4.32 -4.45
C LYS A 59 6.83 3.41 -3.41
N TYR A 60 6.24 3.35 -2.25
CA TYR A 60 6.74 2.50 -1.17
C TYR A 60 5.63 1.65 -0.59
N ASP A 61 5.96 0.40 -0.33
CA ASP A 61 5.13 -0.54 0.39
C ASP A 61 5.84 -0.91 1.68
N VAL A 62 5.24 -0.58 2.82
CA VAL A 62 5.84 -0.71 4.14
C VAL A 62 5.06 -1.73 4.95
N ILE A 63 5.73 -2.77 5.44
CA ILE A 63 5.14 -3.79 6.31
C ILE A 63 5.70 -3.63 7.72
N LEU A 64 4.82 -3.54 8.70
CA LEU A 64 5.17 -3.45 10.12
C LEU A 64 5.25 -4.82 10.78
N ASN A 65 5.84 -4.86 11.96
CA ASN A 65 6.07 -6.11 12.71
C ASN A 65 4.79 -6.83 13.17
N ASP A 66 3.64 -6.18 13.15
CA ASP A 66 2.33 -6.77 13.45
C ASP A 66 1.54 -7.22 12.21
N GLY A 67 2.14 -7.10 11.01
CA GLY A 67 1.51 -7.41 9.73
C GLY A 67 0.76 -6.26 9.08
N THR A 68 0.69 -5.09 9.70
CA THR A 68 0.14 -3.88 9.07
C THR A 68 0.93 -3.53 7.82
N ARG A 69 0.24 -3.25 6.73
CA ARG A 69 0.81 -2.82 5.45
C ARG A 69 0.32 -1.43 5.10
N VAL A 70 1.23 -0.57 4.69
CA VAL A 70 0.92 0.79 4.25
C VAL A 70 1.59 1.04 2.91
N GLU A 71 0.80 1.39 1.91
CA GLU A 71 1.27 1.78 0.59
C GLU A 71 1.31 3.31 0.48
N PHE A 72 2.37 3.83 -0.11
CA PHE A 72 2.59 5.27 -0.32
C PHE A 72 2.76 5.55 -1.80
N ASP A 73 2.12 6.60 -2.27
CA ASP A 73 2.21 7.11 -3.63
C ASP A 73 3.55 7.84 -3.90
N THR A 74 3.69 8.35 -5.12
CA THR A 74 4.89 9.09 -5.55
C THR A 74 5.11 10.41 -4.83
N ASP A 75 4.10 10.94 -4.15
CA ASP A 75 4.16 12.16 -3.33
C ASP A 75 4.45 11.84 -1.85
N ASN A 76 4.72 10.58 -1.51
CA ASN A 76 4.92 10.06 -0.16
C ASN A 76 3.68 10.20 0.74
N VAL A 77 2.50 10.22 0.16
CA VAL A 77 1.20 10.20 0.84
C VAL A 77 0.68 8.77 0.80
N TRP A 78 0.16 8.28 1.94
CA TRP A 78 -0.43 6.96 1.95
C TRP A 78 -1.71 6.92 1.08
N ASP A 79 -1.90 5.85 0.34
CA ASP A 79 -3.09 5.58 -0.46
C ASP A 79 -3.81 4.30 -0.04
N LYS A 80 -3.12 3.38 0.64
CA LYS A 80 -3.72 2.15 1.17
C LYS A 80 -3.14 1.78 2.52
N ILE A 81 -4.01 1.36 3.43
CA ILE A 81 -3.65 0.80 4.73
C ILE A 81 -4.42 -0.49 4.92
N GLU A 82 -3.71 -1.56 5.22
CA GLU A 82 -4.26 -2.87 5.52
C GLU A 82 -3.73 -3.34 6.88
N CYS A 83 -4.63 -3.62 7.79
CA CYS A 83 -4.36 -3.98 9.18
C CYS A 83 -4.90 -5.37 9.50
N THR A 84 -4.63 -5.82 10.73
CA THR A 84 -5.07 -7.12 11.23
C THR A 84 -6.21 -6.97 12.22
N MET A 85 -6.92 -8.06 12.52
CA MET A 85 -7.98 -8.06 13.55
C MET A 85 -7.44 -7.70 14.94
N ALA A 86 -6.17 -8.01 15.22
CA ALA A 86 -5.53 -7.67 16.50
C ALA A 86 -5.18 -6.16 16.60
N SER A 87 -5.06 -5.48 15.46
CA SER A 87 -4.70 -4.06 15.39
C SER A 87 -5.39 -3.46 14.16
N PRO A 88 -6.68 -3.12 14.24
CA PRO A 88 -7.43 -2.56 13.12
C PRO A 88 -6.94 -1.16 12.72
N VAL A 89 -7.43 -0.66 11.59
CA VAL A 89 -7.06 0.68 11.11
C VAL A 89 -7.40 1.73 12.16
N PRO A 90 -6.44 2.58 12.57
CA PRO A 90 -6.71 3.67 13.49
C PRO A 90 -7.81 4.60 12.95
N THR A 91 -8.82 4.88 13.75
CA THR A 91 -9.96 5.73 13.34
C THR A 91 -9.53 7.15 12.95
N SER A 92 -8.41 7.63 13.51
CA SER A 92 -7.82 8.94 13.17
C SER A 92 -7.35 9.03 11.70
N LEU A 93 -7.14 7.91 11.03
CA LEU A 93 -6.75 7.85 9.61
C LEU A 93 -7.94 7.74 8.66
N ILE A 94 -9.15 7.53 9.21
CA ILE A 94 -10.37 7.32 8.45
C ILE A 94 -11.21 8.62 8.51
N PRO A 95 -11.75 9.11 7.38
CA PRO A 95 -12.65 10.25 7.42
C PRO A 95 -13.81 10.05 8.40
N GLU A 96 -14.10 11.05 9.21
CA GLU A 96 -15.11 10.97 10.28
C GLU A 96 -16.50 10.51 9.77
N PRO A 97 -17.03 10.96 8.62
CA PRO A 97 -18.31 10.47 8.11
C PRO A 97 -18.32 8.96 7.85
N ILE A 98 -17.20 8.38 7.43
CA ILE A 98 -17.06 6.93 7.20
C ILE A 98 -17.07 6.19 8.55
N VAL A 99 -16.31 6.66 9.53
CA VAL A 99 -16.31 6.09 10.90
C VAL A 99 -17.73 6.12 11.48
N ALA A 100 -18.42 7.26 11.37
CA ALA A 100 -19.78 7.41 11.85
C ALA A 100 -20.76 6.47 11.17
N HIS A 101 -20.66 6.31 9.84
CA HIS A 101 -21.49 5.37 9.07
C HIS A 101 -21.29 3.92 9.53
N VAL A 102 -20.03 3.50 9.66
CA VAL A 102 -19.70 2.13 10.09
C VAL A 102 -20.19 1.87 11.51
N GLN A 103 -19.96 2.79 12.45
CA GLN A 103 -20.43 2.65 13.83
C GLN A 103 -21.96 2.59 13.96
N ALA A 104 -22.67 3.35 13.12
CA ALA A 104 -24.13 3.37 13.14
C ALA A 104 -24.78 2.10 12.53
N ASN A 105 -24.17 1.53 11.50
CA ASN A 105 -24.75 0.40 10.74
C ASN A 105 -24.09 -0.94 11.04
N PHE A 106 -22.83 -0.94 11.49
CA PHE A 106 -22.03 -2.12 11.79
C PHE A 106 -21.26 -1.92 13.10
N PRO A 107 -21.94 -1.75 14.25
CA PRO A 107 -21.32 -1.30 15.50
C PRO A 107 -20.22 -2.22 16.04
N ASP A 108 -20.30 -3.51 15.74
CA ASP A 108 -19.30 -4.52 16.18
C ASP A 108 -18.23 -4.80 15.13
N ALA A 109 -18.26 -4.14 13.97
CA ALA A 109 -17.32 -4.38 12.90
C ALA A 109 -16.08 -3.47 13.02
N MET A 110 -14.91 -4.10 12.90
CA MET A 110 -13.63 -3.40 12.78
C MET A 110 -13.33 -3.11 11.32
N ILE A 111 -12.76 -1.95 11.04
CA ILE A 111 -12.21 -1.62 9.72
C ILE A 111 -10.79 -2.17 9.65
N LEU A 112 -10.55 -3.09 8.72
CA LEU A 112 -9.24 -3.71 8.52
C LEU A 112 -8.47 -3.13 7.35
N LYS A 113 -9.15 -2.47 6.41
CA LYS A 113 -8.52 -1.90 5.22
C LYS A 113 -9.18 -0.58 4.86
N ILE A 114 -8.39 0.34 4.37
CA ILE A 114 -8.86 1.56 3.71
C ILE A 114 -7.98 1.86 2.51
N ASP A 115 -8.62 2.06 1.35
CA ASP A 115 -8.02 2.51 0.11
C ASP A 115 -8.52 3.91 -0.23
N LYS A 116 -7.62 4.78 -0.66
CA LYS A 116 -7.97 6.06 -1.29
C LYS A 116 -8.07 5.87 -2.80
N GLU A 117 -9.26 6.08 -3.31
CA GLU A 117 -9.57 5.93 -4.72
C GLU A 117 -9.88 7.29 -5.36
N HIS A 118 -9.83 7.36 -6.69
CA HIS A 118 -10.14 8.60 -7.41
C HIS A 118 -11.57 9.11 -7.15
N TYR A 119 -12.51 8.20 -6.84
CA TYR A 119 -13.91 8.51 -6.51
C TYR A 119 -14.13 8.82 -5.02
N GLY A 120 -13.22 8.41 -4.15
CA GLY A 120 -13.35 8.56 -2.70
C GLY A 120 -12.56 7.51 -1.93
N TYR A 121 -13.25 6.64 -1.21
CA TYR A 121 -12.66 5.64 -0.33
C TYR A 121 -13.34 4.29 -0.44
N GLU A 122 -12.57 3.25 -0.26
CA GLU A 122 -13.04 1.89 -0.09
C GLU A 122 -12.54 1.35 1.24
N VAL A 123 -13.44 0.79 2.06
CA VAL A 123 -13.07 0.17 3.33
C VAL A 123 -13.55 -1.26 3.38
N GLU A 124 -12.75 -2.13 3.96
CA GLU A 124 -13.09 -3.53 4.23
C GLU A 124 -13.26 -3.75 5.73
N LEU A 125 -14.37 -4.35 6.10
CA LEU A 125 -14.69 -4.70 7.48
C LEU A 125 -14.20 -6.11 7.81
N ALA A 126 -14.03 -6.39 9.09
CA ALA A 126 -13.57 -7.69 9.59
C ALA A 126 -14.54 -8.86 9.25
N ASN A 127 -15.78 -8.58 8.94
CA ASN A 127 -16.78 -9.57 8.49
C ASN A 127 -16.74 -9.85 6.97
N GLY A 128 -15.82 -9.20 6.23
CA GLY A 128 -15.65 -9.38 4.79
C GLY A 128 -16.46 -8.40 3.92
N LEU A 129 -17.29 -7.54 4.52
CA LEU A 129 -18.01 -6.51 3.76
C LEU A 129 -17.05 -5.43 3.25
N GLU A 130 -17.23 -5.06 1.99
CA GLU A 130 -16.53 -3.97 1.33
C GLU A 130 -17.51 -2.81 1.09
N LEU A 131 -17.13 -1.62 1.55
CA LEU A 131 -17.96 -0.42 1.50
C LEU A 131 -17.24 0.65 0.70
N LYS A 132 -17.92 1.21 -0.32
CA LYS A 132 -17.38 2.30 -1.14
C LYS A 132 -18.07 3.62 -0.78
N PHE A 133 -17.26 4.63 -0.60
CA PHE A 133 -17.70 5.97 -0.22
C PHE A 133 -17.19 7.00 -1.23
N ASN A 134 -17.98 8.02 -1.50
CA ASN A 134 -17.48 9.16 -2.27
C ASN A 134 -16.54 10.04 -1.44
N LYS A 135 -15.98 11.09 -2.03
CA LYS A 135 -15.03 12.00 -1.36
C LYS A 135 -15.61 12.72 -0.15
N GLN A 136 -16.93 12.82 -0.03
CA GLN A 136 -17.65 13.41 1.10
C GLN A 136 -17.93 12.37 2.21
N GLY A 137 -17.55 11.11 2.02
CA GLY A 137 -17.80 10.04 2.99
C GLY A 137 -19.24 9.52 2.97
N VAL A 138 -19.95 9.68 1.85
CA VAL A 138 -21.29 9.11 1.64
C VAL A 138 -21.15 7.73 0.98
N LEU A 139 -21.81 6.73 1.55
CA LEU A 139 -21.84 5.36 0.99
C LEU A 139 -22.45 5.37 -0.40
N THR A 140 -21.76 4.75 -1.35
CA THR A 140 -22.22 4.61 -2.75
C THR A 140 -22.45 3.15 -3.16
N GLU A 141 -21.73 2.21 -2.56
CA GLU A 141 -21.81 0.79 -2.91
C GLU A 141 -21.42 -0.07 -1.70
N MET A 142 -22.00 -1.26 -1.62
CA MET A 142 -21.66 -2.28 -0.62
C MET A 142 -21.63 -3.64 -1.30
N ASP A 143 -20.49 -4.34 -1.15
CA ASP A 143 -20.26 -5.68 -1.68
C ASP A 143 -19.90 -6.65 -0.55
N ASP A 144 -20.25 -7.94 -0.71
CA ASP A 144 -19.95 -9.04 0.21
C ASP A 144 -19.23 -10.22 -0.50
#